data_754f093c09cf581a92d7e2266f541f71
#
_entry.id   754f093c09cf581a92d7e2266f541f71
#
_cell.length_a   1.000
_cell.length_b   1.000
_cell.length_c   1.000
_cell.angle_alpha   90.00
_cell.angle_beta   90.00
_cell.angle_gamma   90.00
#
_symmetry.space_group_name_H-M   'P 1'
#
loop_
_entity.id
_entity.type
_entity.pdbx_description
1 polymer ?
#
loop_
_entity_poly.entity_id
_entity_poly.type
_entity_poly.pdbx_seq_one_letter_code
_entity_poly.pdbx_strand_id
1 'polypeptide(L)'
;MLFRSACVSARDFRWERGDIKCISMLGNVLARQLSADHGAVETVMFRDGWLTEASASNVWVAHEGALLGPPTSEHLLEGVRYNLLAELCEEVGIAFNLRPIAEADVRAADEVMLSSATKEILAVTQLDGEYVGHGAGRGKPGPVYARLYEAYQRAKAEQSI
;
A
#
# COMPACT_ATOMS: atom_id res chain seq x y z
N MET A 1 18.06 0.34 11.79
CA MET A 1 17.37 -0.92 11.46
C MET A 1 16.83 -0.77 10.05
N LEU A 2 17.37 -1.47 9.06
CA LEU A 2 16.88 -1.40 7.68
C LEU A 2 15.57 -2.18 7.64
N PHE A 3 14.44 -1.48 7.62
CA PHE A 3 13.13 -2.08 7.32
C PHE A 3 13.15 -2.55 5.87
N ARG A 4 13.43 -3.83 5.65
CA ARG A 4 13.25 -4.46 4.34
C ARG A 4 11.83 -5.03 4.30
N SER A 5 10.89 -4.23 3.82
CA SER A 5 9.53 -4.70 3.56
C SER A 5 9.45 -5.13 2.09
N ALA A 6 9.82 -6.38 1.85
CA ALA A 6 9.69 -6.99 0.53
C ALA A 6 8.23 -7.43 0.30
N CYS A 7 7.70 -7.14 -0.88
CA CYS A 7 6.41 -7.63 -1.36
C CYS A 7 6.62 -8.46 -2.64
N VAL A 8 5.68 -9.32 -2.93
CA VAL A 8 5.52 -9.97 -4.23
C VAL A 8 4.26 -9.47 -4.91
N SER A 9 4.21 -9.59 -6.22
CA SER A 9 3.00 -9.27 -6.98
C SER A 9 2.28 -10.53 -7.47
N ALA A 10 0.97 -10.42 -7.69
CA ALA A 10 0.15 -11.47 -8.29
C ALA A 10 -1.04 -10.88 -9.05
N ARG A 11 -1.60 -11.68 -9.98
CA ARG A 11 -2.94 -11.40 -10.50
C ARG A 11 -3.93 -11.48 -9.34
N ASP A 12 -4.87 -10.52 -9.27
CA ASP A 12 -5.99 -10.60 -8.34
C ASP A 12 -6.98 -11.68 -8.79
N PHE A 13 -6.96 -12.81 -8.12
CA PHE A 13 -7.83 -13.96 -8.35
C PHE A 13 -8.97 -14.08 -7.34
N ARG A 14 -9.14 -13.06 -6.48
CA ARG A 14 -10.25 -13.02 -5.51
C ARG A 14 -11.57 -12.82 -6.26
N TRP A 15 -12.68 -13.02 -5.54
CA TRP A 15 -14.00 -12.74 -6.07
C TRP A 15 -14.19 -11.26 -6.43
N GLU A 16 -15.25 -10.92 -7.17
CA GLU A 16 -15.46 -9.57 -7.69
C GLU A 16 -16.08 -8.58 -6.69
N ARG A 17 -16.26 -8.97 -5.44
CA ARG A 17 -16.81 -8.13 -4.37
C ARG A 17 -15.81 -7.99 -3.23
N GLY A 18 -14.62 -7.49 -3.56
CA GLY A 18 -13.55 -7.16 -2.62
C GLY A 18 -13.93 -6.05 -1.62
N ASP A 19 -14.91 -5.22 -1.98
CA ASP A 19 -15.49 -4.17 -1.15
C ASP A 19 -16.22 -4.72 0.08
N ILE A 20 -16.70 -5.95 0.04
CA ILE A 20 -17.42 -6.57 1.15
C ILE A 20 -16.44 -7.18 2.15
N LYS A 21 -16.38 -6.58 3.34
CA LYS A 21 -15.62 -7.15 4.46
C LYS A 21 -16.34 -8.35 5.05
N CYS A 22 -15.90 -9.55 4.68
CA CYS A 22 -16.50 -10.81 5.12
C CYS A 22 -15.47 -11.77 5.70
N ILE A 23 -15.92 -12.88 6.27
CA ILE A 23 -15.07 -13.96 6.81
C ILE A 23 -14.68 -14.99 5.75
N SER A 24 -15.28 -14.96 4.57
CA SER A 24 -14.94 -15.82 3.42
C SER A 24 -13.67 -15.35 2.74
N MET A 25 -12.53 -15.48 3.42
CA MET A 25 -11.25 -14.87 3.03
C MET A 25 -10.31 -15.83 2.29
N LEU A 26 -10.80 -16.93 1.69
CA LEU A 26 -9.91 -17.91 1.07
C LEU A 26 -9.00 -17.30 0.01
N GLY A 27 -9.51 -16.43 -0.85
CA GLY A 27 -8.72 -15.74 -1.87
C GLY A 27 -7.60 -14.86 -1.24
N ASN A 28 -7.91 -14.14 -0.17
CA ASN A 28 -6.94 -13.35 0.58
C ASN A 28 -5.89 -14.24 1.27
N VAL A 29 -6.32 -15.37 1.84
CA VAL A 29 -5.41 -16.35 2.48
C VAL A 29 -4.45 -16.95 1.46
N LEU A 30 -4.93 -17.34 0.27
CA LEU A 30 -4.07 -17.84 -0.80
C LEU A 30 -3.10 -16.77 -1.32
N ALA A 31 -3.57 -15.53 -1.48
CA ALA A 31 -2.69 -14.41 -1.83
C ALA A 31 -1.64 -14.17 -0.74
N ARG A 32 -2.02 -14.25 0.54
CA ARG A 32 -1.09 -14.14 1.66
C ARG A 32 -0.07 -15.28 1.68
N GLN A 33 -0.48 -16.50 1.30
CA GLN A 33 0.42 -17.64 1.21
C GLN A 33 1.52 -17.39 0.16
N LEU A 34 1.21 -16.77 -0.98
CA LEU A 34 2.23 -16.41 -1.97
C LEU A 34 3.33 -15.53 -1.36
N SER A 35 2.97 -14.51 -0.58
CA SER A 35 3.99 -13.69 0.11
C SER A 35 4.79 -14.50 1.13
N ALA A 36 4.15 -15.38 1.89
CA ALA A 36 4.82 -16.21 2.89
C ALA A 36 5.84 -17.16 2.23
N ASP A 37 5.48 -17.81 1.12
CA ASP A 37 6.34 -18.74 0.38
C ASP A 37 7.60 -18.04 -0.17
N HIS A 38 7.53 -16.73 -0.42
CA HIS A 38 8.65 -15.90 -0.88
C HIS A 38 9.36 -15.13 0.24
N GLY A 39 8.99 -15.35 1.51
CA GLY A 39 9.55 -14.58 2.63
C GLY A 39 9.21 -13.09 2.59
N ALA A 40 8.14 -12.71 1.90
CA ALA A 40 7.67 -11.35 1.75
C ALA A 40 6.58 -11.00 2.77
N VAL A 41 6.38 -9.70 3.02
CA VAL A 41 5.41 -9.23 4.02
C VAL A 41 4.00 -9.12 3.47
N GLU A 42 3.82 -9.04 2.14
CA GLU A 42 2.52 -8.89 1.51
C GLU A 42 2.56 -9.28 0.03
N THR A 43 1.39 -9.59 -0.53
CA THR A 43 1.19 -9.77 -1.98
C THR A 43 0.38 -8.60 -2.52
N VAL A 44 0.98 -7.78 -3.38
CA VAL A 44 0.32 -6.70 -4.13
C VAL A 44 -0.41 -7.31 -5.31
N MET A 45 -1.66 -6.95 -5.52
CA MET A 45 -2.50 -7.60 -6.52
C MET A 45 -2.95 -6.64 -7.62
N PHE A 46 -2.99 -7.18 -8.84
CA PHE A 46 -3.40 -6.46 -10.05
C PHE A 46 -4.52 -7.22 -10.76
N ARG A 47 -5.54 -6.50 -11.21
CA ARG A 47 -6.63 -7.04 -12.05
C ARG A 47 -6.61 -6.31 -13.38
N ASP A 48 -6.47 -7.07 -14.47
CA ASP A 48 -6.40 -6.55 -15.84
C ASP A 48 -5.36 -5.43 -16.03
N GLY A 49 -4.21 -5.57 -15.32
CA GLY A 49 -3.11 -4.60 -15.36
C GLY A 49 -3.27 -3.38 -14.44
N TRP A 50 -4.34 -3.34 -13.62
CA TRP A 50 -4.61 -2.24 -12.70
C TRP A 50 -4.45 -2.69 -11.25
N LEU A 51 -3.85 -1.82 -10.44
CA LEU A 51 -3.71 -2.05 -9.00
C LEU A 51 -5.09 -2.14 -8.35
N THR A 52 -5.31 -3.21 -7.58
CA THR A 52 -6.45 -3.32 -6.68
C THR A 52 -6.01 -3.01 -5.24
N GLU A 53 -5.53 -3.99 -4.53
CA GLU A 53 -5.02 -3.83 -3.17
C GLU A 53 -3.98 -4.93 -2.87
N ALA A 54 -3.57 -5.11 -1.63
CA ALA A 54 -2.76 -6.25 -1.23
C ALA A 54 -3.62 -7.32 -0.51
N SER A 55 -3.03 -8.45 -0.16
CA SER A 55 -3.77 -9.58 0.44
C SER A 55 -4.50 -9.21 1.74
N ALA A 56 -3.96 -8.26 2.52
CA ALA A 56 -4.57 -7.77 3.77
C ALA A 56 -4.24 -6.29 4.05
N SER A 57 -4.02 -5.50 3.01
CA SER A 57 -3.63 -4.08 3.12
C SER A 57 -4.05 -3.31 1.85
N ASN A 58 -4.33 -2.03 1.99
CA ASN A 58 -4.39 -1.14 0.84
C ASN A 58 -2.98 -0.76 0.38
N VAL A 59 -2.85 -0.41 -0.89
CA VAL A 59 -1.57 -0.06 -1.52
C VAL A 59 -1.62 1.38 -2.01
N TRP A 60 -0.56 2.12 -1.77
CA TRP A 60 -0.39 3.52 -2.12
C TRP A 60 0.91 3.71 -2.88
N VAL A 61 0.92 4.64 -3.80
CA VAL A 61 2.06 4.96 -4.64
C VAL A 61 2.42 6.43 -4.46
N ALA A 62 3.68 6.74 -4.20
CA ALA A 62 4.15 8.12 -4.28
C ALA A 62 4.78 8.37 -5.65
N HIS A 63 4.40 9.48 -6.26
CA HIS A 63 4.94 9.95 -7.53
C HIS A 63 5.04 11.47 -7.51
N GLU A 64 6.23 12.01 -7.79
CA GLU A 64 6.51 13.45 -7.77
C GLU A 64 6.02 14.15 -6.48
N GLY A 65 6.16 13.47 -5.35
CA GLY A 65 5.78 14.00 -4.03
C GLY A 65 4.28 13.95 -3.71
N ALA A 66 3.43 13.48 -4.61
CA ALA A 66 2.01 13.21 -4.36
C ALA A 66 1.79 11.76 -3.91
N LEU A 67 0.79 11.52 -3.07
CA LEU A 67 0.29 10.19 -2.72
C LEU A 67 -0.90 9.83 -3.60
N LEU A 68 -0.79 8.67 -4.26
CA LEU A 68 -1.80 8.14 -5.16
C LEU A 68 -2.35 6.83 -4.59
N GLY A 69 -3.65 6.62 -4.73
CA GLY A 69 -4.32 5.35 -4.42
C GLY A 69 -5.33 4.96 -5.51
N PRO A 70 -5.66 3.67 -5.65
CA PRO A 70 -6.76 3.27 -6.51
C PRO A 70 -8.08 3.84 -5.98
N PRO A 71 -9.04 4.22 -6.87
CA PRO A 71 -10.34 4.69 -6.43
C PRO A 71 -11.11 3.53 -5.78
N THR A 72 -12.02 3.87 -4.88
CA THR A 72 -12.94 2.87 -4.30
C THR A 72 -13.74 2.19 -5.41
N SER A 73 -13.84 0.88 -5.33
CA SER A 73 -14.55 0.04 -6.30
C SER A 73 -14.94 -1.29 -5.66
N GLU A 74 -15.70 -2.10 -6.39
CA GLU A 74 -16.05 -3.46 -5.96
C GLU A 74 -14.84 -4.41 -5.83
N HIS A 75 -13.66 -4.03 -6.31
CA HIS A 75 -12.48 -4.89 -6.31
C HIS A 75 -11.54 -4.68 -5.13
N LEU A 76 -11.79 -3.66 -4.30
CA LEU A 76 -10.95 -3.40 -3.12
C LEU A 76 -11.78 -2.99 -1.91
N LEU A 77 -11.28 -3.33 -0.74
CA LEU A 77 -11.87 -2.88 0.51
C LEU A 77 -11.37 -1.47 0.85
N GLU A 78 -12.30 -0.52 0.99
CA GLU A 78 -11.97 0.77 1.60
C GLU A 78 -11.60 0.58 3.06
N GLY A 79 -10.31 0.53 3.32
CA GLY A 79 -9.77 0.29 4.65
C GLY A 79 -9.96 1.51 5.56
N VAL A 80 -9.97 1.28 6.86
CA VAL A 80 -10.11 2.32 7.91
C VAL A 80 -9.07 3.44 7.81
N ARG A 81 -8.02 3.27 7.00
CA ARG A 81 -6.93 4.23 6.81
C ARG A 81 -7.12 5.15 5.59
N TYR A 82 -8.13 4.92 4.72
CA TYR A 82 -8.32 5.74 3.53
C TYR A 82 -8.53 7.22 3.90
N ASN A 83 -9.54 7.50 4.71
CA ASN A 83 -9.84 8.87 5.13
C ASN A 83 -8.72 9.46 6.00
N LEU A 84 -8.19 8.67 6.92
CA LEU A 84 -7.06 9.11 7.76
C LEU A 84 -5.85 9.53 6.93
N LEU A 85 -5.49 8.77 5.88
CA LEU A 85 -4.37 9.14 5.01
C LEU A 85 -4.64 10.42 4.22
N ALA A 86 -5.88 10.66 3.78
CA ALA A 86 -6.27 11.93 3.15
C ALA A 86 -6.11 13.11 4.12
N GLU A 87 -6.59 12.98 5.35
CA GLU A 87 -6.44 14.00 6.41
C GLU A 87 -4.97 14.26 6.75
N LEU A 88 -4.16 13.21 6.90
CA LEU A 88 -2.73 13.35 7.16
C LEU A 88 -1.98 13.99 5.99
N CYS A 89 -2.34 13.66 4.76
CA CYS A 89 -1.78 14.30 3.57
C CYS A 89 -2.08 15.81 3.55
N GLU A 90 -3.31 16.21 3.86
CA GLU A 90 -3.70 17.62 3.98
C GLU A 90 -2.90 18.32 5.08
N GLU A 91 -2.80 17.73 6.28
CA GLU A 91 -2.03 18.26 7.40
C GLU A 91 -0.57 18.54 7.03
N VAL A 92 0.07 17.61 6.33
CA VAL A 92 1.49 17.75 5.98
C VAL A 92 1.73 18.31 4.58
N GLY A 93 0.69 18.79 3.87
CA GLY A 93 0.81 19.42 2.56
C GLY A 93 1.33 18.46 1.47
N ILE A 94 0.85 17.21 1.46
CA ILE A 94 1.07 16.22 0.40
C ILE A 94 -0.21 16.15 -0.44
N ALA A 95 -0.10 16.30 -1.76
CA ALA A 95 -1.24 16.10 -2.65
C ALA A 95 -1.73 14.64 -2.58
N PHE A 96 -3.03 14.44 -2.36
CA PHE A 96 -3.65 13.12 -2.26
C PHE A 96 -4.65 12.94 -3.41
N ASN A 97 -4.47 11.91 -4.23
CA ASN A 97 -5.31 11.66 -5.39
C ASN A 97 -5.71 10.18 -5.51
N LEU A 98 -6.99 9.93 -5.71
CA LEU A 98 -7.51 8.62 -6.05
C LEU A 98 -7.72 8.52 -7.57
N ARG A 99 -6.99 7.64 -8.22
CA ARG A 99 -7.09 7.37 -9.66
C ARG A 99 -6.70 5.92 -9.97
N PRO A 100 -7.12 5.36 -11.10
CA PRO A 100 -6.57 4.09 -11.55
C PRO A 100 -5.04 4.17 -11.65
N ILE A 101 -4.36 3.14 -11.15
CA ILE A 101 -2.90 3.02 -11.15
C ILE A 101 -2.53 1.75 -11.91
N ALA A 102 -1.82 1.91 -13.01
CA ALA A 102 -1.35 0.76 -13.78
C ALA A 102 -0.22 0.02 -13.04
N GLU A 103 -0.06 -1.27 -13.30
CA GLU A 103 1.07 -2.05 -12.74
C GLU A 103 2.42 -1.40 -13.07
N ALA A 104 2.57 -0.86 -14.29
CA ALA A 104 3.78 -0.15 -14.69
C ALA A 104 4.05 1.09 -13.82
N ASP A 105 3.01 1.83 -13.42
CA ASP A 105 3.14 2.99 -12.53
C ASP A 105 3.61 2.57 -11.13
N VAL A 106 3.11 1.43 -10.61
CA VAL A 106 3.58 0.89 -9.31
C VAL A 106 5.05 0.51 -9.38
N ARG A 107 5.47 -0.11 -10.48
CA ARG A 107 6.87 -0.52 -10.67
C ARG A 107 7.83 0.66 -10.90
N ALA A 108 7.34 1.75 -11.47
CA ALA A 108 8.08 2.98 -11.71
C ALA A 108 7.92 4.03 -10.61
N ALA A 109 7.30 3.68 -9.49
CA ALA A 109 7.00 4.61 -8.39
C ALA A 109 8.27 5.11 -7.68
N ASP A 110 8.20 6.34 -7.16
CA ASP A 110 9.22 6.87 -6.25
C ASP A 110 9.18 6.13 -4.92
N GLU A 111 7.96 5.85 -4.41
CA GLU A 111 7.72 5.08 -3.18
C GLU A 111 6.45 4.24 -3.33
N VAL A 112 6.42 3.10 -2.67
CA VAL A 112 5.22 2.26 -2.50
C VAL A 112 4.99 2.05 -1.01
N MET A 113 3.74 2.12 -0.57
CA MET A 113 3.36 1.97 0.83
C MET A 113 2.15 1.05 0.96
N LEU A 114 2.07 0.40 2.11
CA LEU A 114 0.91 -0.38 2.53
C LEU A 114 0.24 0.32 3.71
N SER A 115 -1.09 0.20 3.81
CA SER A 115 -1.81 0.59 5.02
C SER A 115 -2.82 -0.47 5.44
N SER A 116 -2.92 -0.73 6.73
CA SER A 116 -3.92 -1.61 7.31
C SER A 116 -4.11 -1.32 8.81
N ALA A 117 -5.11 -1.92 9.43
CA ALA A 117 -5.33 -1.78 10.86
C ALA A 117 -4.12 -2.22 11.71
N THR A 118 -3.38 -3.23 11.26
CA THR A 118 -2.27 -3.83 12.00
C THR A 118 -0.89 -3.35 11.57
N LYS A 119 -0.72 -2.97 10.29
CA LYS A 119 0.57 -2.49 9.77
C LYS A 119 0.74 -0.98 9.88
N GLU A 120 -0.35 -0.26 10.23
CA GLU A 120 -0.37 1.20 10.21
C GLU A 120 -0.03 1.73 8.80
N ILE A 121 1.12 2.37 8.63
CA ILE A 121 1.71 2.71 7.34
C ILE A 121 3.06 2.03 7.24
N LEU A 122 3.29 1.26 6.19
CA LEU A 122 4.52 0.48 5.98
C LEU A 122 5.11 0.77 4.60
N ALA A 123 6.37 1.22 4.55
CA ALA A 123 7.07 1.39 3.29
C ALA A 123 7.40 0.03 2.65
N VAL A 124 7.14 -0.11 1.35
CA VAL A 124 7.60 -1.24 0.54
C VAL A 124 8.93 -0.86 -0.08
N THR A 125 9.96 -1.60 0.24
CA THR A 125 11.33 -1.33 -0.25
C THR A 125 11.73 -2.22 -1.43
N GLN A 126 11.00 -3.31 -1.64
CA GLN A 126 11.25 -4.27 -2.71
C GLN A 126 9.93 -4.87 -3.20
N LEU A 127 9.77 -5.02 -4.51
CA LEU A 127 8.65 -5.69 -5.16
C LEU A 127 9.20 -6.69 -6.18
N ASP A 128 8.82 -7.97 -6.05
CA ASP A 128 9.31 -9.08 -6.89
C ASP A 128 10.85 -9.16 -7.00
N GLY A 129 11.55 -8.90 -5.91
CA GLY A 129 13.01 -8.89 -5.90
C GLY A 129 13.67 -7.60 -6.40
N GLU A 130 12.92 -6.69 -7.04
CA GLU A 130 13.43 -5.41 -7.50
C GLU A 130 13.23 -4.31 -6.45
N TYR A 131 14.24 -3.46 -6.26
CA TYR A 131 14.14 -2.34 -5.35
C TYR A 131 13.19 -1.26 -5.88
N VAL A 132 12.28 -0.79 -5.01
CA VAL A 132 11.39 0.34 -5.26
C VAL A 132 12.16 1.65 -5.21
N GLY A 133 11.73 2.63 -6.00
CA GLY A 133 12.28 3.98 -6.02
C GLY A 133 13.49 4.14 -6.94
N HIS A 134 14.07 5.34 -6.90
CA HIS A 134 15.10 5.77 -7.84
C HIS A 134 16.34 6.33 -7.12
N GLY A 135 17.47 6.39 -7.84
CA GLY A 135 18.69 7.04 -7.37
C GLY A 135 19.20 6.53 -6.02
N ALA A 136 19.68 7.42 -5.18
CA ALA A 136 20.25 7.10 -3.86
C ALA A 136 19.21 6.64 -2.83
N GLY A 137 17.93 6.90 -3.06
CA GLY A 137 16.80 6.46 -2.25
C GLY A 137 16.29 5.07 -2.58
N ARG A 138 16.72 4.48 -3.68
CA ARG A 138 16.24 3.18 -4.15
C ARG A 138 16.36 2.10 -3.07
N GLY A 139 15.28 1.38 -2.83
CA GLY A 139 15.22 0.32 -1.81
C GLY A 139 15.19 0.81 -0.36
N LYS A 140 14.83 2.07 -0.14
CA LYS A 140 14.68 2.68 1.18
C LYS A 140 13.32 3.37 1.30
N PRO A 141 12.78 3.54 2.55
CA PRO A 141 11.66 4.44 2.77
C PRO A 141 12.00 5.85 2.28
N GLY A 142 11.08 6.46 1.54
CA GLY A 142 11.30 7.78 0.95
C GLY A 142 10.70 8.93 1.77
N PRO A 143 10.79 10.17 1.26
CA PRO A 143 10.38 11.38 2.00
C PRO A 143 8.86 11.48 2.18
N VAL A 144 8.04 11.00 1.26
CA VAL A 144 6.56 11.00 1.41
C VAL A 144 6.18 10.06 2.54
N TYR A 145 6.72 8.85 2.55
CA TYR A 145 6.53 7.90 3.65
C TYR A 145 6.96 8.49 5.00
N ALA A 146 8.14 9.09 5.07
CA ALA A 146 8.67 9.63 6.33
C ALA A 146 7.73 10.69 6.94
N ARG A 147 7.26 11.63 6.12
CA ARG A 147 6.33 12.69 6.55
C ARG A 147 4.98 12.12 7.01
N LEU A 148 4.42 11.19 6.26
CA LEU A 148 3.15 10.53 6.61
C LEU A 148 3.30 9.68 7.87
N TYR A 149 4.38 8.95 8.02
CA TYR A 149 4.63 8.14 9.21
C TYR A 149 4.75 9.00 10.48
N GLU A 150 5.46 10.13 10.41
CA GLU A 150 5.56 11.07 11.53
C GLU A 150 4.19 11.68 11.88
N ALA A 151 3.42 12.13 10.89
CA ALA A 151 2.06 12.63 11.10
C ALA A 151 1.16 11.56 11.73
N TYR A 152 1.23 10.34 11.22
CA TYR A 152 0.49 9.21 11.78
C TYR A 152 0.83 8.94 13.24
N GLN A 153 2.12 8.95 13.61
CA GLN A 153 2.53 8.73 15.00
C GLN A 153 2.08 9.87 15.93
N ARG A 154 2.06 11.14 15.46
CA ARG A 154 1.47 12.26 16.20
C ARG A 154 -0.01 12.06 16.45
N ALA A 155 -0.78 11.82 15.39
CA ALA A 155 -2.24 11.60 15.49
C ALA A 155 -2.57 10.44 16.44
N LYS A 156 -1.79 9.36 16.39
CA LYS A 156 -1.94 8.22 17.29
C LYS A 156 -1.68 8.59 18.74
N ALA A 157 -0.65 9.39 19.03
CA ALA A 157 -0.31 9.83 20.38
C ALA A 157 -1.40 10.75 20.95
N GLU A 158 -1.98 11.63 20.14
CA GLU A 158 -3.05 12.55 20.54
C GLU A 158 -4.39 11.85 20.82
N GLN A 159 -4.67 10.73 20.12
CA GLN A 159 -5.90 9.95 20.29
C GLN A 159 -5.78 8.81 21.31
N SER A 160 -4.56 8.55 21.81
CA SER A 160 -4.35 7.54 22.87
C SER A 160 -4.68 8.18 24.23
N ILE A 161 -5.86 7.82 24.75
CA ILE A 161 -6.29 8.13 26.12
C ILE A 161 -5.76 7.05 27.08
#